data_ac27d993503c1343eb4e20c5bab21166
#
_entry.id   ac27d993503c1343eb4e20c5bab21166
#
_cell.length_a   1.000
_cell.length_b   1.000
_cell.length_c   1.000
_cell.angle_alpha   90.00
_cell.angle_beta   90.00
_cell.angle_gamma   90.00
#
_symmetry.space_group_name_H-M   'P 1'
#
loop_
_entity.id
_entity.type
_entity.pdbx_description
1 polymer ?
#
loop_
_entity_poly.entity_id
_entity_poly.type
_entity_poly.pdbx_seq_one_letter_code
_entity_poly.pdbx_strand_id
1 'polypeptide(L)'
;EGQGGGTWEPIEPEALAEELGLEYHSRTFSDTADSPFADAIDTLAVYGLVEGYEDGSFRPEETITRGEFASMVASALNLRAPSQSYFSDVPEDAWYADGVNAMAAKGFFAGDGSAFRPDATITYEEMVTVLSSVAAWASLDGYELSQENLSAGDWGNYYQFSDWAQTSARNLDELGALVGDQQPGDAGTRETAAGLLCALMEATHLIWS
;
A
#
# COMPACT_ATOMS: atom_id res chain seq x y z
N GLU A 1 34.68 21.54 -32.67
CA GLU A 1 34.64 20.07 -32.53
C GLU A 1 35.05 19.70 -31.11
N GLY A 2 34.09 19.34 -30.27
CA GLY A 2 34.29 18.87 -28.90
C GLY A 2 33.02 18.18 -28.45
N GLN A 3 32.91 16.90 -28.79
CA GLN A 3 31.85 16.03 -28.30
C GLN A 3 32.15 15.70 -26.85
N GLY A 4 31.50 16.38 -25.94
CA GLY A 4 31.39 15.99 -24.53
C GLY A 4 30.19 15.07 -24.35
N GLY A 5 30.33 13.80 -24.69
CA GLY A 5 29.39 12.76 -24.25
C GLY A 5 29.66 12.46 -22.77
N GLY A 6 29.09 13.25 -21.88
CA GLY A 6 29.02 12.90 -20.47
C GLY A 6 28.03 11.75 -20.32
N THR A 7 28.52 10.58 -19.94
CA THR A 7 27.68 9.52 -19.42
C THR A 7 27.07 10.03 -18.13
N TRP A 8 25.77 10.14 -18.10
CA TRP A 8 25.03 10.44 -16.89
C TRP A 8 25.15 9.24 -15.96
N GLU A 9 25.98 9.32 -14.93
CA GLU A 9 25.95 8.36 -13.85
C GLU A 9 25.06 8.91 -12.73
N PRO A 10 24.13 8.13 -12.21
CA PRO A 10 23.35 8.56 -11.06
C PRO A 10 24.30 8.85 -9.90
N ILE A 11 24.20 10.01 -9.30
CA ILE A 11 24.94 10.32 -8.08
C ILE A 11 24.25 9.57 -6.94
N GLU A 12 24.99 8.75 -6.21
CA GLU A 12 24.46 8.08 -5.04
C GLU A 12 23.88 9.11 -4.04
N PRO A 13 22.69 8.90 -3.49
CA PRO A 13 22.02 9.88 -2.63
C PRO A 13 22.87 10.32 -1.44
N GLU A 14 23.68 9.42 -0.87
CA GLU A 14 24.62 9.71 0.21
C GLU A 14 25.69 10.73 -0.23
N ALA A 15 26.27 10.54 -1.41
CA ALA A 15 27.27 11.43 -1.97
C ALA A 15 26.70 12.83 -2.28
N LEU A 16 25.44 12.88 -2.76
CA LEU A 16 24.73 14.12 -3.04
C LEU A 16 24.41 14.86 -1.73
N ALA A 17 23.99 14.15 -0.69
CA ALA A 17 23.69 14.74 0.60
C ALA A 17 24.96 15.32 1.24
N GLU A 18 26.09 14.63 1.17
CA GLU A 18 27.40 15.09 1.64
C GLU A 18 27.83 16.37 0.89
N GLU A 19 27.69 16.38 -0.45
CA GLU A 19 28.02 17.56 -1.28
C GLU A 19 27.15 18.77 -0.92
N LEU A 20 25.88 18.56 -0.57
CA LEU A 20 24.94 19.61 -0.18
C LEU A 20 25.01 19.97 1.30
N GLY A 21 25.84 19.28 2.10
CA GLY A 21 25.93 19.48 3.55
C GLY A 21 24.65 19.11 4.31
N LEU A 22 23.90 18.18 3.75
CA LEU A 22 22.68 17.62 4.35
C LEU A 22 23.02 16.33 5.09
N GLU A 23 22.37 16.06 6.21
CA GLU A 23 22.42 14.73 6.81
C GLU A 23 21.53 13.78 5.99
N TYR A 24 22.17 12.81 5.34
CA TYR A 24 21.46 11.70 4.70
C TYR A 24 21.05 10.70 5.77
N HIS A 25 19.79 10.69 6.12
CA HIS A 25 19.22 9.65 6.96
C HIS A 25 18.69 8.56 6.06
N SER A 26 19.49 7.52 5.86
CA SER A 26 18.95 6.23 5.42
C SER A 26 17.94 5.78 6.47
N ARG A 27 16.65 5.86 6.15
CA ARG A 27 15.60 5.33 7.02
C ARG A 27 15.49 3.82 6.85
N THR A 28 16.62 3.15 6.97
CA THR A 28 16.64 1.69 6.98
C THR A 28 16.29 1.22 8.39
N PHE A 29 15.21 0.50 8.49
CA PHE A 29 14.82 -0.15 9.73
C PHE A 29 15.76 -1.30 10.03
N SER A 30 16.01 -1.57 11.31
CA SER A 30 17.02 -2.53 11.75
C SER A 30 16.71 -4.00 11.44
N ASP A 31 15.46 -4.31 11.07
CA ASP A 31 14.91 -5.67 10.95
C ASP A 31 14.30 -5.96 9.57
N THR A 32 14.55 -5.13 8.56
CA THR A 32 13.96 -5.30 7.22
C THR A 32 14.89 -5.97 6.21
N ALA A 33 16.16 -6.22 6.56
CA ALA A 33 17.18 -6.69 5.61
C ALA A 33 16.82 -8.03 4.93
N ASP A 34 16.14 -8.93 5.64
CA ASP A 34 15.74 -10.24 5.12
C ASP A 34 14.32 -10.23 4.53
N SER A 35 13.60 -9.11 4.61
CA SER A 35 12.26 -9.00 4.03
C SER A 35 12.31 -8.99 2.50
N PRO A 36 11.44 -9.75 1.83
CA PRO A 36 11.30 -9.67 0.37
C PRO A 36 10.82 -8.30 -0.11
N PHE A 37 10.31 -7.46 0.81
CA PHE A 37 9.81 -6.12 0.55
C PHE A 37 10.69 -5.02 1.16
N ALA A 38 11.96 -5.31 1.48
CA ALA A 38 12.87 -4.35 2.09
C ALA A 38 12.94 -3.03 1.28
N ASP A 39 13.12 -3.11 -0.03
CA ASP A 39 13.20 -1.93 -0.90
C ASP A 39 11.88 -1.13 -0.94
N ALA A 40 10.74 -1.82 -0.92
CA ALA A 40 9.43 -1.18 -0.87
C ALA A 40 9.21 -0.45 0.47
N ILE A 41 9.60 -1.07 1.57
CA ILE A 41 9.53 -0.48 2.92
C ILE A 41 10.41 0.77 2.99
N ASP A 42 11.67 0.68 2.52
CA ASP A 42 12.60 1.81 2.51
C ASP A 42 12.07 2.95 1.61
N THR A 43 11.55 2.63 0.43
CA THR A 43 10.93 3.61 -0.47
C THR A 43 9.80 4.35 0.23
N LEU A 44 8.84 3.64 0.79
CA LEU A 44 7.70 4.27 1.49
C LEU A 44 8.15 5.07 2.72
N ALA A 45 9.18 4.61 3.44
CA ALA A 45 9.73 5.32 4.58
C ALA A 45 10.42 6.63 4.19
N VAL A 46 11.19 6.65 3.08
CA VAL A 46 11.81 7.87 2.55
C VAL A 46 10.76 8.93 2.19
N TYR A 47 9.63 8.50 1.62
CA TYR A 47 8.50 9.41 1.35
C TYR A 47 7.66 9.75 2.60
N GLY A 48 7.97 9.17 3.76
CA GLY A 48 7.21 9.39 4.99
C GLY A 48 5.81 8.77 4.98
N LEU A 49 5.59 7.75 4.15
CA LEU A 49 4.30 7.09 3.95
C LEU A 49 4.10 5.90 4.90
N VAL A 50 5.18 5.36 5.44
CA VAL A 50 5.16 4.36 6.51
C VAL A 50 6.13 4.77 7.61
N GLU A 51 5.81 4.36 8.83
CA GLU A 51 6.63 4.60 10.02
C GLU A 51 6.95 3.27 10.70
N GLY A 52 8.14 3.22 11.31
CA GLY A 52 8.54 2.14 12.20
C GLY A 52 8.21 2.45 13.67
N TYR A 53 8.75 1.62 14.54
CA TYR A 53 8.60 1.76 15.98
C TYR A 53 9.74 2.60 16.57
N GLU A 54 9.55 3.09 17.80
CA GLU A 54 10.54 3.91 18.51
C GLU A 54 11.89 3.20 18.72
N ASP A 55 11.91 1.87 18.68
CA ASP A 55 13.10 1.04 18.77
C ASP A 55 13.89 0.92 17.45
N GLY A 56 13.43 1.58 16.38
CA GLY A 56 14.06 1.55 15.07
C GLY A 56 13.69 0.32 14.23
N SER A 57 12.75 -0.51 14.68
CA SER A 57 12.25 -1.66 13.93
C SER A 57 11.03 -1.30 13.06
N PHE A 58 10.79 -2.07 12.01
CA PHE A 58 9.56 -2.03 11.20
C PHE A 58 8.61 -3.17 11.54
N ARG A 59 9.15 -4.29 12.01
CA ARG A 59 8.46 -5.55 12.32
C ARG A 59 7.73 -6.11 11.10
N PRO A 60 8.46 -6.46 10.04
CA PRO A 60 7.89 -6.81 8.74
C PRO A 60 6.90 -7.98 8.81
N GLU A 61 7.22 -9.03 9.58
CA GLU A 61 6.40 -10.24 9.71
C GLU A 61 5.20 -10.10 10.68
N GLU A 62 5.09 -9.00 11.44
CA GLU A 62 3.93 -8.78 12.29
C GLU A 62 2.66 -8.62 11.46
N THR A 63 1.57 -9.23 11.93
CA THR A 63 0.26 -9.06 11.29
C THR A 63 -0.23 -7.63 11.45
N ILE A 64 -0.90 -7.12 10.42
CA ILE A 64 -1.48 -5.79 10.42
C ILE A 64 -2.99 -5.86 10.65
N THR A 65 -3.52 -4.93 11.43
CA THR A 65 -4.95 -4.80 11.64
C THR A 65 -5.62 -4.00 10.52
N ARG A 66 -6.95 -4.11 10.42
CA ARG A 66 -7.76 -3.34 9.47
C ARG A 66 -7.63 -1.83 9.69
N GLY A 67 -7.56 -1.40 10.96
CA GLY A 67 -7.36 0.01 11.33
C GLY A 67 -5.99 0.53 10.94
N GLU A 68 -4.93 -0.25 11.19
CA GLU A 68 -3.57 0.09 10.79
C GLU A 68 -3.42 0.18 9.27
N PHE A 69 -3.96 -0.81 8.55
CA PHE A 69 -3.91 -0.80 7.09
C PHE A 69 -4.69 0.38 6.49
N ALA A 70 -5.89 0.68 7.00
CA ALA A 70 -6.66 1.84 6.57
C ALA A 70 -5.91 3.15 6.80
N SER A 71 -5.24 3.30 7.96
CA SER A 71 -4.44 4.48 8.28
C SER A 71 -3.21 4.59 7.39
N MET A 72 -2.52 3.49 7.13
CA MET A 72 -1.37 3.44 6.21
C MET A 72 -1.77 3.92 4.81
N VAL A 73 -2.82 3.36 4.22
CA VAL A 73 -3.27 3.73 2.87
C VAL A 73 -3.79 5.17 2.84
N ALA A 74 -4.59 5.58 3.83
CA ALA A 74 -5.10 6.95 3.91
C ALA A 74 -3.98 7.99 4.01
N SER A 75 -2.95 7.71 4.81
CA SER A 75 -1.76 8.56 4.94
C SER A 75 -1.00 8.64 3.61
N ALA A 76 -0.73 7.51 2.97
CA ALA A 76 -0.02 7.46 1.70
C ALA A 76 -0.73 8.25 0.59
N LEU A 77 -2.06 8.24 0.58
CA LEU A 77 -2.87 8.98 -0.38
C LEU A 77 -3.20 10.42 0.07
N ASN A 78 -2.68 10.85 1.21
CA ASN A 78 -2.97 12.16 1.83
C ASN A 78 -4.49 12.45 1.90
N LEU A 79 -5.27 11.43 2.26
CA LEU A 79 -6.72 11.56 2.38
C LEU A 79 -7.07 12.33 3.66
N ARG A 80 -8.09 13.17 3.55
CA ARG A 80 -8.60 13.92 4.70
C ARG A 80 -9.85 13.23 5.25
N ALA A 81 -9.88 13.08 6.57
CA ALA A 81 -11.06 12.58 7.26
C ALA A 81 -12.24 13.55 7.07
N PRO A 82 -13.44 13.03 6.77
CA PRO A 82 -14.65 13.81 6.84
C PRO A 82 -15.01 14.08 8.31
N SER A 83 -15.86 15.05 8.54
CA SER A 83 -16.43 15.30 9.88
C SER A 83 -17.44 14.25 10.35
N GLN A 84 -17.72 13.26 9.51
CA GLN A 84 -18.71 12.21 9.77
C GLN A 84 -17.99 10.92 10.15
N SER A 85 -18.43 10.28 11.24
CA SER A 85 -18.08 8.91 11.55
C SER A 85 -18.99 7.94 10.77
N TYR A 86 -18.38 6.89 10.19
CA TYR A 86 -19.08 5.88 9.38
C TYR A 86 -19.40 4.62 10.17
N PHE A 87 -18.67 4.35 11.25
CA PHE A 87 -18.75 3.07 11.95
C PHE A 87 -18.92 3.26 13.46
N SER A 88 -19.82 2.47 14.05
CA SER A 88 -20.14 2.57 15.49
C SER A 88 -19.05 2.05 16.42
N ASP A 89 -18.13 1.23 15.90
CA ASP A 89 -17.00 0.64 16.62
C ASP A 89 -15.66 1.37 16.34
N VAL A 90 -15.73 2.56 15.77
CA VAL A 90 -14.59 3.44 15.54
C VAL A 90 -14.78 4.70 16.38
N PRO A 91 -14.21 4.76 17.61
CA PRO A 91 -14.28 5.94 18.46
C PRO A 91 -13.65 7.16 17.78
N GLU A 92 -14.22 8.33 17.95
CA GLU A 92 -13.73 9.56 17.29
C GLU A 92 -12.30 9.95 17.73
N ASP A 93 -11.90 9.55 18.92
CA ASP A 93 -10.57 9.80 19.50
C ASP A 93 -9.56 8.67 19.24
N ALA A 94 -9.96 7.61 18.55
CA ALA A 94 -9.03 6.55 18.17
C ALA A 94 -8.03 7.06 17.13
N TRP A 95 -6.75 6.70 17.28
CA TRP A 95 -5.67 7.15 16.40
C TRP A 95 -5.87 6.76 14.92
N TYR A 96 -6.59 5.69 14.66
CA TYR A 96 -6.95 5.22 13.31
C TYR A 96 -8.26 5.82 12.76
N ALA A 97 -9.01 6.59 13.57
CA ALA A 97 -10.36 7.05 13.21
C ALA A 97 -10.37 7.87 11.92
N ASP A 98 -9.43 8.80 11.79
CA ASP A 98 -9.31 9.65 10.62
C ASP A 98 -9.03 8.84 9.36
N GLY A 99 -8.08 7.90 9.41
CA GLY A 99 -7.76 7.02 8.30
C GLY A 99 -8.94 6.14 7.87
N VAL A 100 -9.58 5.48 8.84
CA VAL A 100 -10.76 4.63 8.59
C VAL A 100 -11.90 5.42 7.96
N ASN A 101 -12.25 6.58 8.52
CA ASN A 101 -13.34 7.39 7.99
C ASN A 101 -13.00 8.00 6.62
N ALA A 102 -11.74 8.35 6.36
CA ALA A 102 -11.30 8.83 5.05
C ALA A 102 -11.43 7.75 3.96
N MET A 103 -11.01 6.52 4.27
CA MET A 103 -11.14 5.36 3.37
C MET A 103 -12.61 5.01 3.10
N ALA A 104 -13.45 5.04 4.14
CA ALA A 104 -14.89 4.80 4.01
C ALA A 104 -15.58 5.88 3.16
N ALA A 105 -15.24 7.15 3.36
CA ALA A 105 -15.78 8.26 2.58
C ALA A 105 -15.51 8.16 1.08
N LYS A 106 -14.38 7.53 0.71
CA LYS A 106 -14.01 7.24 -0.68
C LYS A 106 -14.63 5.94 -1.20
N GLY A 107 -15.22 5.12 -0.34
CA GLY A 107 -15.72 3.81 -0.70
C GLY A 107 -14.64 2.76 -0.93
N PHE A 108 -13.39 3.02 -0.49
CA PHE A 108 -12.28 2.08 -0.67
C PHE A 108 -12.31 0.94 0.32
N PHE A 109 -12.81 1.20 1.53
CA PHE A 109 -12.84 0.21 2.58
C PHE A 109 -14.22 0.18 3.23
N ALA A 110 -14.93 -0.91 3.07
CA ALA A 110 -16.24 -1.13 3.65
C ALA A 110 -16.14 -1.93 4.95
N GLY A 111 -17.08 -1.67 5.87
CA GLY A 111 -17.36 -2.54 7.00
C GLY A 111 -18.44 -3.58 6.70
N ASP A 112 -18.89 -4.27 7.73
CA ASP A 112 -20.05 -5.15 7.68
C ASP A 112 -21.29 -4.42 8.26
N GLY A 113 -21.86 -3.54 7.48
CA GLY A 113 -22.97 -2.68 7.95
C GLY A 113 -22.46 -1.51 8.79
N SER A 114 -22.69 -1.51 10.12
CA SER A 114 -22.27 -0.42 11.02
C SER A 114 -20.93 -0.64 11.72
N ALA A 115 -20.27 -1.79 11.52
CA ALA A 115 -19.00 -2.14 12.16
C ALA A 115 -17.85 -2.20 11.15
N PHE A 116 -16.70 -1.68 11.54
CA PHE A 116 -15.46 -1.73 10.78
C PHE A 116 -14.53 -2.86 11.23
N ARG A 117 -14.56 -3.18 12.53
CA ARG A 117 -13.66 -4.12 13.20
C ARG A 117 -12.19 -3.70 13.12
N PRO A 118 -11.84 -2.50 13.63
CA PRO A 118 -10.50 -1.92 13.43
C PRO A 118 -9.36 -2.78 13.97
N ASP A 119 -9.60 -3.51 15.08
CA ASP A 119 -8.60 -4.36 15.74
C ASP A 119 -8.51 -5.78 15.15
N ALA A 120 -9.39 -6.14 14.22
CA ALA A 120 -9.31 -7.42 13.53
C ALA A 120 -8.15 -7.41 12.53
N THR A 121 -7.40 -8.51 12.45
CA THR A 121 -6.40 -8.70 11.42
C THR A 121 -7.05 -8.66 10.03
N ILE A 122 -6.44 -7.93 9.09
CA ILE A 122 -6.85 -7.92 7.69
C ILE A 122 -6.24 -9.12 6.96
N THR A 123 -6.97 -9.73 6.03
CA THR A 123 -6.41 -10.80 5.18
C THR A 123 -5.75 -10.22 3.93
N TYR A 124 -4.90 -11.04 3.29
CA TYR A 124 -4.25 -10.67 2.04
C TYR A 124 -5.27 -10.29 0.94
N GLU A 125 -6.33 -11.10 0.76
CA GLU A 125 -7.36 -10.80 -0.25
C GLU A 125 -8.19 -9.55 0.07
N GLU A 126 -8.37 -9.22 1.35
CA GLU A 126 -9.00 -7.96 1.76
C GLU A 126 -8.11 -6.76 1.40
N MET A 127 -6.79 -6.84 1.66
CA MET A 127 -5.84 -5.80 1.25
C MET A 127 -5.84 -5.59 -0.27
N VAL A 128 -5.78 -6.68 -1.04
CA VAL A 128 -5.86 -6.67 -2.51
C VAL A 128 -7.15 -5.99 -2.98
N THR A 129 -8.28 -6.28 -2.35
CA THR A 129 -9.57 -5.67 -2.73
C THR A 129 -9.63 -4.17 -2.44
N VAL A 130 -9.11 -3.75 -1.29
CA VAL A 130 -9.01 -2.33 -0.93
C VAL A 130 -8.12 -1.60 -1.93
N LEU A 131 -6.93 -2.13 -2.22
CA LEU A 131 -5.97 -1.48 -3.14
C LEU A 131 -6.45 -1.48 -4.58
N SER A 132 -7.20 -2.49 -5.03
CA SER A 132 -7.86 -2.46 -6.34
C SER A 132 -8.87 -1.30 -6.43
N SER A 133 -9.60 -1.01 -5.36
CA SER A 133 -10.51 0.14 -5.31
C SER A 133 -9.76 1.49 -5.36
N VAL A 134 -8.58 1.54 -4.72
CA VAL A 134 -7.67 2.70 -4.82
C VAL A 134 -7.14 2.85 -6.24
N ALA A 135 -6.71 1.75 -6.87
CA ALA A 135 -6.25 1.74 -8.26
C ALA A 135 -7.30 2.31 -9.21
N ALA A 136 -8.56 1.88 -9.05
CA ALA A 136 -9.68 2.38 -9.87
C ALA A 136 -9.88 3.89 -9.71
N TRP A 137 -9.66 4.42 -8.51
CA TRP A 137 -9.76 5.86 -8.26
C TRP A 137 -8.55 6.64 -8.77
N ALA A 138 -7.35 6.07 -8.64
CA ALA A 138 -6.10 6.69 -9.06
C ALA A 138 -5.91 6.65 -10.58
N SER A 139 -6.63 5.79 -11.29
CA SER A 139 -6.56 5.67 -12.75
C SER A 139 -7.04 6.97 -13.40
N LEU A 140 -6.09 7.84 -13.64
CA LEU A 140 -6.28 9.11 -14.36
C LEU A 140 -6.24 8.80 -15.86
N ASP A 141 -7.31 9.19 -16.57
CA ASP A 141 -7.39 9.28 -18.04
C ASP A 141 -6.96 8.03 -18.85
N GLY A 142 -7.83 7.04 -18.92
CA GLY A 142 -7.79 6.05 -20.00
C GLY A 142 -7.39 4.64 -19.61
N TYR A 143 -7.04 4.37 -18.38
CA TYR A 143 -6.90 3.00 -17.88
C TYR A 143 -8.21 2.57 -17.20
N GLU A 144 -9.07 1.91 -17.97
CA GLU A 144 -10.28 1.30 -17.40
C GLU A 144 -9.92 -0.04 -16.78
N LEU A 145 -9.88 -0.09 -15.45
CA LEU A 145 -9.87 -1.38 -14.74
C LEU A 145 -11.11 -2.16 -15.16
N SER A 146 -10.91 -3.41 -15.53
CA SER A 146 -12.01 -4.27 -15.94
C SER A 146 -13.05 -4.39 -14.83
N GLN A 147 -14.29 -4.00 -15.15
CA GLN A 147 -15.47 -4.20 -14.32
C GLN A 147 -16.15 -5.53 -14.65
N GLU A 148 -15.62 -6.26 -15.63
CA GLU A 148 -16.21 -7.52 -16.07
C GLU A 148 -15.97 -8.60 -15.02
N ASN A 149 -17.05 -9.21 -14.57
CA ASN A 149 -16.97 -10.45 -13.82
C ASN A 149 -16.29 -11.51 -14.70
N LEU A 150 -15.23 -12.11 -14.21
CA LEU A 150 -14.55 -13.20 -14.91
C LEU A 150 -15.55 -14.32 -15.20
N SER A 151 -15.62 -14.76 -16.45
CA SER A 151 -16.36 -15.96 -16.81
C SER A 151 -15.64 -17.18 -16.24
N ALA A 152 -16.37 -18.23 -15.92
CA ALA A 152 -15.85 -19.45 -15.26
C ALA A 152 -14.70 -20.19 -15.99
N GLY A 153 -14.19 -19.69 -17.10
CA GLY A 153 -13.03 -20.19 -17.83
C GLY A 153 -11.81 -19.27 -17.83
N ASP A 154 -11.96 -18.02 -17.33
CA ASP A 154 -10.92 -16.99 -17.41
C ASP A 154 -10.18 -16.79 -16.08
N TRP A 155 -10.39 -17.69 -15.12
CA TRP A 155 -9.91 -17.54 -13.74
C TRP A 155 -8.39 -17.64 -13.57
N GLY A 156 -7.67 -18.16 -14.55
CA GLY A 156 -6.20 -18.22 -14.53
C GLY A 156 -5.64 -18.67 -13.19
N ASN A 157 -4.82 -17.83 -12.57
CA ASN A 157 -4.24 -18.06 -11.25
C ASN A 157 -5.09 -17.51 -10.09
N TYR A 158 -6.25 -16.87 -10.37
CA TYR A 158 -7.04 -16.17 -9.34
C TYR A 158 -8.09 -17.07 -8.67
N TYR A 159 -8.23 -18.31 -9.08
CA TYR A 159 -9.17 -19.27 -8.49
C TYR A 159 -8.96 -19.54 -7.00
N GLN A 160 -7.78 -19.17 -6.47
CA GLN A 160 -7.47 -19.30 -5.06
C GLN A 160 -8.14 -18.20 -4.22
N PHE A 161 -8.43 -17.04 -4.84
CA PHE A 161 -9.13 -15.95 -4.18
C PHE A 161 -10.63 -16.26 -4.05
N SER A 162 -11.22 -15.73 -2.98
CA SER A 162 -12.68 -15.75 -2.84
C SER A 162 -13.35 -15.07 -4.04
N ASP A 163 -14.53 -15.53 -4.43
CA ASP A 163 -15.26 -15.03 -5.61
C ASP A 163 -15.36 -13.49 -5.66
N TRP A 164 -15.52 -12.87 -4.49
CA TRP A 164 -15.61 -11.42 -4.35
C TRP A 164 -14.27 -10.70 -4.55
N ALA A 165 -13.14 -11.37 -4.38
CA ALA A 165 -11.80 -10.78 -4.48
C ALA A 165 -11.09 -11.05 -5.82
N GLN A 166 -11.58 -12.01 -6.63
CA GLN A 166 -10.92 -12.44 -7.86
C GLN A 166 -10.73 -11.32 -8.89
N THR A 167 -11.76 -10.50 -9.10
CA THR A 167 -11.65 -9.34 -10.01
C THR A 167 -10.61 -8.34 -9.52
N SER A 168 -10.55 -8.12 -8.21
CA SER A 168 -9.57 -7.23 -7.60
C SER A 168 -8.14 -7.75 -7.74
N ALA A 169 -7.94 -9.06 -7.53
CA ALA A 169 -6.65 -9.70 -7.72
C ALA A 169 -6.17 -9.57 -9.17
N ARG A 170 -7.04 -9.85 -10.15
CA ARG A 170 -6.72 -9.64 -11.57
C ARG A 170 -6.34 -8.21 -11.87
N ASN A 171 -7.11 -7.25 -11.38
CA ASN A 171 -6.84 -5.83 -11.64
C ASN A 171 -5.47 -5.41 -11.14
N LEU A 172 -5.07 -5.85 -9.94
CA LEU A 172 -3.73 -5.54 -9.42
C LEU A 172 -2.63 -6.31 -10.17
N ASP A 173 -2.88 -7.54 -10.62
CA ASP A 173 -1.92 -8.32 -11.41
C ASP A 173 -1.68 -7.68 -12.79
N GLU A 174 -2.73 -7.26 -13.48
CA GLU A 174 -2.64 -6.53 -14.75
C GLU A 174 -1.86 -5.21 -14.63
N LEU A 175 -1.90 -4.58 -13.45
CA LEU A 175 -1.10 -3.40 -13.10
C LEU A 175 0.35 -3.74 -12.71
N GLY A 176 0.67 -5.02 -12.47
CA GLY A 176 1.94 -5.42 -11.87
C GLY A 176 2.04 -5.11 -10.37
N ALA A 177 0.91 -4.85 -9.72
CA ALA A 177 0.83 -4.48 -8.31
C ALA A 177 0.35 -5.63 -7.39
N LEU A 178 0.06 -6.81 -7.94
CA LEU A 178 -0.23 -8.01 -7.15
C LEU A 178 1.10 -8.68 -6.77
N VAL A 179 1.61 -8.36 -5.59
CA VAL A 179 2.90 -8.86 -5.09
C VAL A 179 2.72 -9.68 -3.81
N GLY A 180 3.69 -10.56 -3.54
CA GLY A 180 3.65 -11.49 -2.41
C GLY A 180 3.26 -12.89 -2.83
N ASP A 181 3.55 -13.85 -1.96
CA ASP A 181 3.29 -15.29 -2.15
C ASP A 181 2.27 -15.84 -1.16
N GLN A 182 1.62 -14.95 -0.38
CA GLN A 182 0.63 -15.33 0.63
C GLN A 182 -0.62 -15.91 -0.01
N GLN A 183 -1.24 -16.87 0.70
CA GLN A 183 -2.55 -17.36 0.30
C GLN A 183 -3.62 -16.28 0.59
N PRO A 184 -4.68 -16.20 -0.22
CA PRO A 184 -5.67 -15.13 -0.09
C PRO A 184 -6.26 -14.95 1.31
N GLY A 185 -6.54 -16.04 2.00
CA GLY A 185 -7.10 -16.04 3.36
C GLY A 185 -6.09 -15.87 4.49
N ASP A 186 -4.78 -15.81 4.18
CA ASP A 186 -3.75 -15.61 5.19
C ASP A 186 -3.85 -14.22 5.83
N ALA A 187 -3.42 -14.13 7.07
CA ALA A 187 -3.28 -12.86 7.75
C ALA A 187 -2.26 -11.98 7.01
N GLY A 188 -2.65 -10.75 6.68
CA GLY A 188 -1.76 -9.78 6.10
C GLY A 188 -0.68 -9.37 7.09
N THR A 189 0.56 -9.20 6.60
CA THR A 189 1.69 -8.70 7.37
C THR A 189 2.00 -7.24 7.01
N ARG A 190 2.76 -6.58 7.86
CA ARG A 190 3.17 -5.19 7.65
C ARG A 190 4.03 -5.06 6.38
N GLU A 191 4.91 -6.02 6.11
CA GLU A 191 5.74 -6.03 4.90
C GLU A 191 4.90 -6.25 3.64
N THR A 192 3.92 -7.16 3.67
CA THR A 192 3.05 -7.39 2.51
C THR A 192 2.17 -6.17 2.23
N ALA A 193 1.66 -5.52 3.28
CA ALA A 193 0.92 -4.28 3.14
C ALA A 193 1.76 -3.17 2.49
N ALA A 194 3.03 -3.03 2.92
CA ALA A 194 3.97 -2.08 2.34
C ALA A 194 4.31 -2.44 0.88
N GLY A 195 4.58 -3.73 0.60
CA GLY A 195 4.89 -4.21 -0.75
C GLY A 195 3.76 -3.95 -1.74
N LEU A 196 2.53 -4.32 -1.39
CA LEU A 196 1.34 -4.06 -2.21
C LEU A 196 1.10 -2.56 -2.44
N LEU A 197 1.22 -1.76 -1.38
CA LEU A 197 1.02 -0.32 -1.47
C LEU A 197 2.08 0.35 -2.34
N CYS A 198 3.35 0.01 -2.17
CA CYS A 198 4.46 0.54 -2.98
C CYS A 198 4.27 0.18 -4.45
N ALA A 199 4.03 -1.09 -4.77
CA ALA A 199 3.82 -1.55 -6.14
C ALA A 199 2.62 -0.84 -6.80
N LEU A 200 1.51 -0.63 -6.07
CA LEU A 200 0.38 0.13 -6.57
C LEU A 200 0.74 1.58 -6.85
N MET A 201 1.44 2.24 -5.92
CA MET A 201 1.80 3.66 -6.07
C MET A 201 2.78 3.88 -7.24
N GLU A 202 3.69 2.94 -7.46
CA GLU A 202 4.58 2.95 -8.64
C GLU A 202 3.78 2.75 -9.94
N ALA A 203 2.93 1.74 -9.99
CA ALA A 203 2.10 1.43 -11.16
C ALA A 203 1.15 2.56 -11.54
N THR A 204 0.67 3.31 -10.55
CA THR A 204 -0.24 4.45 -10.75
C THR A 204 0.46 5.81 -10.80
N HIS A 205 1.80 5.83 -10.76
CA HIS A 205 2.62 7.05 -10.74
C HIS A 205 2.29 8.01 -9.59
N LEU A 206 1.80 7.49 -8.46
CA LEU A 206 1.56 8.27 -7.25
C LEU A 206 2.84 8.54 -6.45
N ILE A 207 3.88 7.73 -6.67
CA ILE A 207 5.27 8.01 -6.29
C ILE A 207 6.16 7.92 -7.52
N TRP A 208 7.23 8.71 -7.55
CA TRP A 208 8.19 8.70 -8.63
C TRP A 208 9.21 7.59 -8.37
N SER A 209 9.36 6.68 -9.34
CA SER A 209 10.48 5.73 -9.41
C SER A 209 11.72 6.36 -10.00
#